data_e4183b5faafd7d2fff207d573c32e38c
#
_entry.id   e4183b5faafd7d2fff207d573c32e38c
#
_cell.length_a   1.000
_cell.length_b   1.000
_cell.length_c   1.000
_cell.angle_alpha   90.00
_cell.angle_beta   90.00
_cell.angle_gamma   90.00
#
_symmetry.space_group_name_H-M   'P 1'
#
loop_
_entity.id
_entity.type
_entity.pdbx_description
1 polymer ?
#
loop_
_entity_poly.entity_id
_entity_poly.type
_entity_poly.pdbx_seq_one_letter_code
_entity_poly.pdbx_strand_id
1 'polypeptide(L)'
;MMGLAHLGGVGAKAPALSLAEAGRKLAEPVLDIRNLVVRAGSANLVDGVSLAVRPGETLCLVGESGCGKSLTCMSALGLLDDGLVSSGSVRLFGEETIGAPERALNRLRGRDVTMIFQNPMTALNPIRRVGQQIVEAILQHTDLRGRKAEARMEELLDQVGIPNVPRHKTYYPHQLSGGMCQRVMIAMALACKPKLLIADEPTTALDVTIQAQILRLIRDLQTELDLAVVFVTHDLGVVAEIADHVAVMYSGKVVETGSVDALFDHPSHPYTRALMNSRIGFGRVPGTPLQAIAGTVPSPSARPQGCAFSPRCALASASCTSTPGMVAGRGTMVACHHIGAGVSQ
;
A
#
# COMPACT_ATOMS: atom_id res chain seq x y z
N MET A 1 26.88 -15.02 56.23
CA MET A 1 26.63 -16.27 55.54
C MET A 1 25.52 -16.07 54.55
N MET A 2 25.85 -15.95 53.29
CA MET A 2 25.40 -16.77 52.18
C MET A 2 23.89 -16.58 51.82
N GLY A 3 23.45 -16.25 50.66
CA GLY A 3 23.98 -16.68 49.38
C GLY A 3 23.48 -15.85 48.20
N LEU A 4 24.34 -15.75 47.23
CA LEU A 4 24.09 -15.22 45.89
C LEU A 4 23.14 -16.15 45.11
N ALA A 5 22.01 -15.62 44.63
CA ALA A 5 21.16 -16.29 43.67
C ALA A 5 21.42 -15.70 42.25
N HIS A 6 21.87 -16.57 41.40
CA HIS A 6 22.09 -16.36 39.95
C HIS A 6 20.83 -15.81 39.25
N LEU A 7 20.96 -14.66 38.59
CA LEU A 7 20.07 -14.23 37.54
C LEU A 7 20.55 -14.83 36.22
N GLY A 8 19.92 -15.93 35.82
CA GLY A 8 20.10 -16.52 34.52
C GLY A 8 19.55 -15.62 33.44
N GLY A 9 20.42 -15.12 32.55
CA GLY A 9 20.03 -14.39 31.36
C GLY A 9 19.23 -15.30 30.41
N VAL A 10 17.98 -14.96 30.20
CA VAL A 10 17.16 -15.52 29.13
C VAL A 10 17.53 -14.78 27.85
N GLY A 11 18.48 -15.31 27.12
CA GLY A 11 18.74 -14.90 25.74
C GLY A 11 17.50 -15.21 24.90
N ALA A 12 16.70 -14.19 24.58
CA ALA A 12 15.65 -14.31 23.61
C ALA A 12 16.28 -14.62 22.24
N LYS A 13 16.28 -15.89 21.84
CA LYS A 13 16.52 -16.29 20.45
C LYS A 13 15.43 -15.64 19.62
N ALA A 14 15.82 -14.81 18.63
CA ALA A 14 14.90 -14.39 17.58
C ALA A 14 14.18 -15.62 17.00
N PRO A 15 12.86 -15.59 16.80
CA PRO A 15 12.13 -16.72 16.27
C PRO A 15 12.74 -17.10 14.91
N ALA A 16 13.06 -18.35 14.72
CA ALA A 16 13.52 -18.88 13.44
C ALA A 16 12.40 -18.66 12.42
N LEU A 17 12.68 -17.95 11.32
CA LEU A 17 11.77 -17.79 10.20
C LEU A 17 11.25 -19.16 9.76
N SER A 18 9.94 -19.27 9.52
CA SER A 18 9.38 -20.50 8.97
C SER A 18 9.98 -20.79 7.58
N LEU A 19 10.03 -22.06 7.16
CA LEU A 19 10.54 -22.42 5.81
C LEU A 19 9.77 -21.69 4.69
N ALA A 20 8.50 -21.37 4.91
CA ALA A 20 7.68 -20.60 3.99
C ALA A 20 8.13 -19.12 3.92
N GLU A 21 8.45 -18.49 5.05
CA GLU A 21 8.96 -17.11 5.10
C GLU A 21 10.38 -17.01 4.51
N ALA A 22 11.23 -18.01 4.74
CA ALA A 22 12.56 -18.09 4.13
C ALA A 22 12.46 -18.26 2.61
N GLY A 23 11.52 -19.08 2.11
CA GLY A 23 11.26 -19.27 0.68
C GLY A 23 10.73 -17.99 0.01
N ARG A 24 9.84 -17.26 0.66
CA ARG A 24 9.33 -15.95 0.15
C ARG A 24 10.44 -14.91 0.00
N LYS A 25 11.40 -14.85 0.92
CA LYS A 25 12.54 -13.92 0.83
C LYS A 25 13.47 -14.19 -0.34
N LEU A 26 13.49 -15.42 -0.87
CA LEU A 26 14.33 -15.82 -2.02
C LEU A 26 13.57 -15.73 -3.36
N ALA A 27 12.22 -15.61 -3.33
CA ALA A 27 11.42 -15.51 -4.55
C ALA A 27 11.68 -14.16 -5.29
N GLU A 28 11.65 -14.21 -6.61
CA GLU A 28 11.67 -13.00 -7.42
C GLU A 28 10.44 -12.13 -7.14
N PRO A 29 10.60 -10.80 -7.08
CA PRO A 29 9.47 -9.91 -6.82
C PRO A 29 8.46 -9.92 -7.97
N VAL A 30 7.17 -9.90 -7.63
CA VAL A 30 6.07 -9.74 -8.60
C VAL A 30 5.94 -8.29 -9.05
N LEU A 31 6.36 -7.35 -8.21
CA LEU A 31 6.52 -5.92 -8.53
C LEU A 31 7.92 -5.49 -8.09
N ASP A 32 8.69 -4.92 -9.03
CA ASP A 32 10.01 -4.36 -8.77
C ASP A 32 10.09 -2.96 -9.40
N ILE A 33 10.15 -1.94 -8.55
CA ILE A 33 10.25 -0.53 -8.93
C ILE A 33 11.66 -0.06 -8.58
N ARG A 34 12.38 0.52 -9.55
CA ARG A 34 13.73 1.04 -9.34
C ARG A 34 13.86 2.47 -9.87
N ASN A 35 14.20 3.38 -8.97
CA ASN A 35 14.43 4.80 -9.27
C ASN A 35 13.30 5.44 -10.09
N LEU A 36 12.04 5.11 -9.77
CA LEU A 36 10.88 5.66 -10.45
C LEU A 36 10.81 7.16 -10.24
N VAL A 37 10.73 7.90 -11.34
CA VAL A 37 10.43 9.32 -11.36
C VAL A 37 9.19 9.56 -12.20
N VAL A 38 8.20 10.29 -11.65
CA VAL A 38 7.01 10.74 -12.38
C VAL A 38 7.02 12.26 -12.41
N ARG A 39 6.92 12.85 -13.59
CA ARG A 39 6.99 14.30 -13.83
C ARG A 39 5.70 14.87 -14.40
N ALA A 40 5.37 16.09 -13.94
CA ALA A 40 4.43 16.98 -14.58
C ALA A 40 5.19 18.24 -15.00
N GLY A 41 5.46 18.42 -16.29
CA GLY A 41 6.36 19.48 -16.78
C GLY A 41 7.75 19.38 -16.15
N SER A 42 8.18 20.42 -15.42
CA SER A 42 9.47 20.45 -14.72
C SER A 42 9.43 19.87 -13.30
N ALA A 43 8.27 19.59 -12.75
CA ALA A 43 8.13 19.16 -11.36
C ALA A 43 8.15 17.61 -11.24
N ASN A 44 9.00 17.06 -10.37
CA ASN A 44 8.96 15.65 -9.99
C ASN A 44 7.85 15.43 -8.96
N LEU A 45 6.78 14.70 -9.34
CA LEU A 45 5.71 14.30 -8.42
C LEU A 45 6.13 13.08 -7.59
N VAL A 46 6.81 12.14 -8.24
CA VAL A 46 7.53 11.00 -7.64
C VAL A 46 8.99 11.15 -8.02
N ASP A 47 9.92 10.90 -7.11
CA ASP A 47 11.32 11.27 -7.26
C ASP A 47 12.26 10.21 -6.69
N GLY A 48 12.64 9.26 -7.54
CA GLY A 48 13.61 8.21 -7.22
C GLY A 48 13.07 7.09 -6.32
N VAL A 49 11.77 6.77 -6.41
CA VAL A 49 11.17 5.71 -5.61
C VAL A 49 11.64 4.33 -6.06
N SER A 50 12.08 3.51 -5.08
CA SER A 50 12.42 2.10 -5.29
C SER A 50 11.71 1.24 -4.26
N LEU A 51 10.97 0.22 -4.73
CA LEU A 51 10.12 -0.66 -3.94
C LEU A 51 10.09 -2.04 -4.58
N ALA A 52 9.93 -3.09 -3.78
CA ALA A 52 9.70 -4.44 -4.29
C ALA A 52 8.63 -5.15 -3.47
N VAL A 53 7.85 -6.01 -4.11
CA VAL A 53 6.82 -6.86 -3.48
C VAL A 53 6.97 -8.27 -4.00
N ARG A 54 6.99 -9.24 -3.09
CA ARG A 54 7.12 -10.67 -3.40
C ARG A 54 5.77 -11.39 -3.37
N PRO A 55 5.66 -12.59 -3.94
CA PRO A 55 4.46 -13.40 -3.81
C PRO A 55 4.02 -13.54 -2.34
N GLY A 56 2.72 -13.43 -2.08
CA GLY A 56 2.14 -13.54 -0.75
C GLY A 56 2.55 -12.46 0.26
N GLU A 57 3.23 -11.38 -0.16
CA GLU A 57 3.68 -10.26 0.69
C GLU A 57 2.73 -9.08 0.58
N THR A 58 2.43 -8.42 1.73
CA THR A 58 1.75 -7.13 1.76
C THR A 58 2.75 -6.00 2.01
N LEU A 59 2.93 -5.13 1.02
CA LEU A 59 3.63 -3.86 1.15
C LEU A 59 2.62 -2.72 1.37
N CYS A 60 2.71 -2.04 2.52
CA CYS A 60 1.94 -0.83 2.75
C CYS A 60 2.71 0.43 2.33
N LEU A 61 2.10 1.28 1.47
CA LEU A 61 2.58 2.62 1.16
C LEU A 61 1.84 3.63 2.03
N VAL A 62 2.56 4.35 2.88
CA VAL A 62 1.97 5.30 3.85
C VAL A 62 2.54 6.69 3.69
N GLY A 63 1.76 7.71 4.04
CA GLY A 63 2.16 9.12 4.01
C GLY A 63 0.97 10.05 3.84
N GLU A 64 1.21 11.35 4.01
CA GLU A 64 0.18 12.38 3.85
C GLU A 64 -0.40 12.40 2.43
N SER A 65 -1.59 12.97 2.26
CA SER A 65 -2.21 13.15 0.93
C SER A 65 -1.30 13.95 0.00
N GLY A 66 -1.27 13.58 -1.28
CA GLY A 66 -0.44 14.24 -2.29
C GLY A 66 1.06 13.88 -2.25
N CYS A 67 1.50 12.92 -1.43
CA CYS A 67 2.93 12.54 -1.38
C CYS A 67 3.38 11.58 -2.50
N GLY A 68 2.50 11.22 -3.45
CA GLY A 68 2.85 10.42 -4.63
C GLY A 68 2.52 8.93 -4.58
N LYS A 69 1.83 8.42 -3.54
CA LYS A 69 1.48 7.00 -3.39
C LYS A 69 0.70 6.44 -4.58
N SER A 70 -0.46 7.05 -4.88
CA SER A 70 -1.32 6.63 -6.01
C SER A 70 -0.59 6.73 -7.35
N LEU A 71 0.19 7.80 -7.57
CA LEU A 71 0.98 7.96 -8.79
C LEU A 71 2.03 6.86 -8.95
N THR A 72 2.66 6.42 -7.86
CA THR A 72 3.59 5.28 -7.87
C THR A 72 2.88 4.01 -8.32
N CYS A 73 1.69 3.73 -7.78
CA CYS A 73 0.87 2.58 -8.15
C CYS A 73 0.36 2.66 -9.60
N MET A 74 -0.17 3.80 -10.02
CA MET A 74 -0.66 4.02 -11.39
C MET A 74 0.47 3.91 -12.41
N SER A 75 1.66 4.41 -12.08
CA SER A 75 2.85 4.26 -12.93
C SER A 75 3.22 2.80 -13.17
N ALA A 76 3.11 1.96 -12.13
CA ALA A 76 3.38 0.53 -12.25
C ALA A 76 2.45 -0.18 -13.26
N LEU A 77 1.23 0.32 -13.38
CA LEU A 77 0.24 -0.20 -14.32
C LEU A 77 0.22 0.52 -15.68
N GLY A 78 1.04 1.56 -15.86
CA GLY A 78 0.98 2.42 -17.06
C GLY A 78 -0.37 3.15 -17.19
N LEU A 79 -0.96 3.57 -16.06
CA LEU A 79 -2.26 4.28 -15.98
C LEU A 79 -2.10 5.74 -15.58
N LEU A 80 -0.97 6.34 -15.89
CA LEU A 80 -0.76 7.77 -15.65
C LEU A 80 -1.60 8.61 -16.62
N ASP A 81 -2.12 9.73 -16.11
CA ASP A 81 -2.85 10.69 -16.92
C ASP A 81 -1.97 11.33 -18.01
N ASP A 82 -2.61 11.81 -19.08
CA ASP A 82 -1.95 12.55 -20.14
C ASP A 82 -1.17 13.76 -19.59
N GLY A 83 0.05 13.95 -20.07
CA GLY A 83 0.96 15.00 -19.60
C GLY A 83 1.88 14.60 -18.44
N LEU A 84 1.70 13.41 -17.85
CA LEU A 84 2.63 12.84 -16.90
C LEU A 84 3.63 11.92 -17.62
N VAL A 85 4.91 12.04 -17.27
CA VAL A 85 5.97 11.22 -17.85
C VAL A 85 6.67 10.44 -16.76
N SER A 86 6.73 9.11 -16.91
CA SER A 86 7.50 8.23 -16.02
C SER A 86 8.87 7.87 -16.61
N SER A 87 9.84 7.69 -15.74
CA SER A 87 11.19 7.18 -16.06
C SER A 87 11.73 6.35 -14.88
N GLY A 88 12.81 5.63 -15.11
CA GLY A 88 13.32 4.61 -14.21
C GLY A 88 13.00 3.22 -14.75
N SER A 89 12.78 2.24 -13.88
CA SER A 89 12.36 0.89 -14.27
C SER A 89 11.23 0.42 -13.36
N VAL A 90 10.19 -0.14 -13.95
CA VAL A 90 9.09 -0.81 -13.26
C VAL A 90 8.83 -2.14 -13.92
N ARG A 91 8.99 -3.22 -13.18
CA ARG A 91 8.74 -4.57 -13.66
C ARG A 91 7.59 -5.23 -12.95
N LEU A 92 6.65 -5.75 -13.71
CA LEU A 92 5.59 -6.64 -13.25
C LEU A 92 5.92 -8.05 -13.74
N PHE A 93 6.08 -9.00 -12.81
CA PHE A 93 6.43 -10.39 -13.13
C PHE A 93 7.67 -10.51 -14.03
N GLY A 94 8.67 -9.62 -13.82
CA GLY A 94 9.88 -9.54 -14.62
C GLY A 94 9.78 -8.76 -15.94
N GLU A 95 8.57 -8.42 -16.40
CA GLU A 95 8.35 -7.64 -17.64
C GLU A 95 8.37 -6.13 -17.34
N GLU A 96 9.16 -5.35 -18.12
CA GLU A 96 9.23 -3.89 -17.98
C GLU A 96 7.92 -3.24 -18.44
N THR A 97 7.38 -2.32 -17.63
CA THR A 97 6.11 -1.63 -17.93
C THR A 97 6.28 -0.20 -18.43
N ILE A 98 7.36 0.48 -18.03
CA ILE A 98 7.63 1.85 -18.52
C ILE A 98 8.01 1.79 -20.01
N GLY A 99 7.24 2.52 -20.82
CA GLY A 99 7.43 2.53 -22.28
C GLY A 99 6.97 1.26 -23.00
N ALA A 100 6.37 0.30 -22.26
CA ALA A 100 5.80 -0.89 -22.88
C ALA A 100 4.59 -0.53 -23.77
N PRO A 101 4.40 -1.23 -24.91
CA PRO A 101 3.23 -1.01 -25.74
C PRO A 101 1.96 -1.43 -25.01
N GLU A 102 0.86 -0.69 -25.23
CA GLU A 102 -0.43 -0.90 -24.57
C GLU A 102 -0.92 -2.36 -24.64
N ARG A 103 -0.66 -3.03 -25.75
CA ARG A 103 -0.99 -4.46 -25.94
C ARG A 103 -0.27 -5.37 -24.93
N ALA A 104 0.95 -5.02 -24.52
CA ALA A 104 1.69 -5.80 -23.50
C ALA A 104 1.10 -5.55 -22.10
N LEU A 105 0.81 -4.29 -21.76
CA LEU A 105 0.18 -3.92 -20.49
C LEU A 105 -1.21 -4.54 -20.33
N ASN A 106 -2.01 -4.55 -21.39
CA ASN A 106 -3.36 -5.14 -21.38
C ASN A 106 -3.37 -6.67 -21.19
N ARG A 107 -2.25 -7.36 -21.44
CA ARG A 107 -2.12 -8.79 -21.13
C ARG A 107 -1.93 -9.06 -19.63
N LEU A 108 -1.36 -8.10 -18.91
CA LEU A 108 -1.12 -8.19 -17.46
C LEU A 108 -2.31 -7.66 -16.67
N ARG A 109 -2.85 -6.50 -17.07
CA ARG A 109 -3.97 -5.83 -16.41
C ARG A 109 -5.22 -6.70 -16.42
N GLY A 110 -5.89 -6.79 -15.27
CA GLY A 110 -7.12 -7.58 -15.08
C GLY A 110 -6.91 -9.08 -14.98
N ARG A 111 -5.80 -9.62 -15.47
CA ARG A 111 -5.47 -11.05 -15.41
C ARG A 111 -4.48 -11.36 -14.28
N ASP A 112 -3.26 -10.82 -14.37
CA ASP A 112 -2.19 -11.10 -13.40
C ASP A 112 -2.06 -10.00 -12.34
N VAL A 113 -2.39 -8.75 -12.68
CA VAL A 113 -2.43 -7.60 -11.77
C VAL A 113 -3.76 -6.87 -11.87
N THR A 114 -4.32 -6.50 -10.72
CA THR A 114 -5.56 -5.72 -10.61
C THR A 114 -5.40 -4.57 -9.65
N MET A 115 -6.23 -3.54 -9.82
CA MET A 115 -6.24 -2.37 -8.95
C MET A 115 -7.65 -2.08 -8.42
N ILE A 116 -7.73 -1.82 -7.12
CA ILE A 116 -8.88 -1.24 -6.45
C ILE A 116 -8.62 0.25 -6.29
N PHE A 117 -9.49 1.08 -6.87
CA PHE A 117 -9.38 2.53 -6.81
C PHE A 117 -10.01 3.09 -5.53
N GLN A 118 -9.59 4.28 -5.13
CA GLN A 118 -9.99 4.95 -3.91
C GLN A 118 -11.51 5.15 -3.78
N ASN A 119 -12.23 5.42 -4.87
CA ASN A 119 -13.66 5.70 -4.84
C ASN A 119 -14.45 4.63 -5.62
N PRO A 120 -15.19 3.74 -4.92
CA PRO A 120 -15.96 2.68 -5.56
C PRO A 120 -17.09 3.20 -6.44
N MET A 121 -17.67 4.37 -6.11
CA MET A 121 -18.78 4.92 -6.86
C MET A 121 -18.36 5.47 -8.24
N THR A 122 -17.11 5.90 -8.39
CA THR A 122 -16.58 6.35 -9.68
C THR A 122 -15.95 5.23 -10.48
N ALA A 123 -15.51 4.14 -9.83
CA ALA A 123 -14.91 2.99 -10.48
C ALA A 123 -15.96 2.06 -11.13
N LEU A 124 -17.17 1.99 -10.57
CA LEU A 124 -18.27 1.20 -11.12
C LEU A 124 -19.05 2.02 -12.15
N ASN A 125 -19.43 1.38 -13.27
CA ASN A 125 -20.29 2.01 -14.27
C ASN A 125 -21.71 2.18 -13.72
N PRO A 126 -22.23 3.42 -13.52
CA PRO A 126 -23.49 3.65 -12.84
C PRO A 126 -24.74 3.17 -13.62
N ILE A 127 -24.64 2.98 -14.94
CA ILE A 127 -25.73 2.55 -15.80
C ILE A 127 -25.73 1.05 -16.12
N ARG A 128 -24.80 0.29 -15.51
CA ARG A 128 -24.71 -1.18 -15.65
C ARG A 128 -24.95 -1.87 -14.32
N ARG A 129 -25.61 -3.03 -14.36
CA ARG A 129 -25.81 -3.86 -13.16
C ARG A 129 -24.49 -4.42 -12.67
N VAL A 130 -24.30 -4.52 -11.36
CA VAL A 130 -23.02 -4.95 -10.77
C VAL A 130 -22.62 -6.37 -11.20
N GLY A 131 -23.55 -7.30 -11.27
CA GLY A 131 -23.28 -8.65 -11.77
C GLY A 131 -22.79 -8.67 -13.21
N GLN A 132 -23.34 -7.79 -14.08
CA GLN A 132 -22.90 -7.68 -15.47
C GLN A 132 -21.46 -7.19 -15.59
N GLN A 133 -21.05 -6.25 -14.73
CA GLN A 133 -19.68 -5.71 -14.72
C GLN A 133 -18.68 -6.78 -14.30
N ILE A 134 -19.00 -7.61 -13.31
CA ILE A 134 -18.16 -8.74 -12.91
C ILE A 134 -18.07 -9.78 -14.02
N VAL A 135 -19.20 -10.14 -14.66
CA VAL A 135 -19.22 -11.08 -15.80
C VAL A 135 -18.36 -10.54 -16.95
N GLU A 136 -18.42 -9.25 -17.25
CA GLU A 136 -17.60 -8.63 -18.30
C GLU A 136 -16.11 -8.78 -18.00
N ALA A 137 -15.66 -8.54 -16.78
CA ALA A 137 -14.28 -8.75 -16.36
C ALA A 137 -13.85 -10.23 -16.54
N ILE A 138 -14.73 -11.17 -16.15
CA ILE A 138 -14.49 -12.61 -16.35
C ILE A 138 -14.35 -12.95 -17.84
N LEU A 139 -15.26 -12.47 -18.67
CA LEU A 139 -15.27 -12.76 -20.11
C LEU A 139 -14.05 -12.19 -20.84
N GLN A 140 -13.52 -11.07 -20.38
CA GLN A 140 -12.39 -10.40 -21.00
C GLN A 140 -11.06 -11.12 -20.73
N HIS A 141 -10.92 -11.73 -19.56
CA HIS A 141 -9.62 -12.22 -19.09
C HIS A 141 -9.58 -13.73 -18.83
N THR A 142 -10.71 -14.46 -19.00
CA THR A 142 -10.78 -15.91 -18.80
C THR A 142 -11.49 -16.59 -19.98
N ASP A 143 -11.39 -17.92 -20.04
CA ASP A 143 -12.12 -18.73 -21.04
C ASP A 143 -13.54 -19.10 -20.58
N LEU A 144 -13.98 -18.63 -19.42
CA LEU A 144 -15.32 -18.88 -18.92
C LEU A 144 -16.36 -18.16 -19.77
N ARG A 145 -17.47 -18.84 -20.15
CA ARG A 145 -18.55 -18.30 -20.96
C ARG A 145 -19.92 -18.76 -20.44
N GLY A 146 -20.96 -17.99 -20.75
CA GLY A 146 -22.34 -18.30 -20.44
C GLY A 146 -22.55 -18.64 -18.96
N ARG A 147 -23.23 -19.76 -18.68
CA ARG A 147 -23.54 -20.19 -17.32
C ARG A 147 -22.32 -20.35 -16.40
N LYS A 148 -21.14 -20.68 -16.95
CA LYS A 148 -19.93 -20.81 -16.15
C LYS A 148 -19.41 -19.44 -15.67
N ALA A 149 -19.50 -18.41 -16.50
CA ALA A 149 -19.15 -17.04 -16.12
C ALA A 149 -20.13 -16.47 -15.08
N GLU A 150 -21.45 -16.75 -15.23
CA GLU A 150 -22.45 -16.34 -14.25
C GLU A 150 -22.24 -17.04 -12.91
N ALA A 151 -21.99 -18.35 -12.89
CA ALA A 151 -21.70 -19.09 -11.67
C ALA A 151 -20.46 -18.52 -10.94
N ARG A 152 -19.40 -18.21 -11.69
CA ARG A 152 -18.19 -17.59 -11.13
C ARG A 152 -18.50 -16.20 -10.55
N MET A 153 -19.31 -15.39 -11.19
CA MET A 153 -19.75 -14.09 -10.68
C MET A 153 -20.52 -14.24 -9.36
N GLU A 154 -21.44 -15.20 -9.27
CA GLU A 154 -22.22 -15.46 -8.04
C GLU A 154 -21.31 -15.94 -6.91
N GLU A 155 -20.37 -16.84 -7.20
CA GLU A 155 -19.33 -17.30 -6.26
C GLU A 155 -18.49 -16.12 -5.72
N LEU A 156 -18.04 -15.20 -6.60
CA LEU A 156 -17.29 -14.03 -6.20
C LEU A 156 -18.08 -13.08 -5.30
N LEU A 157 -19.37 -12.83 -5.64
CA LEU A 157 -20.25 -11.99 -4.82
C LEU A 157 -20.49 -12.60 -3.43
N ASP A 158 -20.62 -13.93 -3.36
CA ASP A 158 -20.78 -14.65 -2.09
C ASP A 158 -19.49 -14.59 -1.28
N GLN A 159 -18.33 -14.84 -1.92
CA GLN A 159 -17.00 -14.79 -1.31
C GLN A 159 -16.70 -13.42 -0.67
N VAL A 160 -17.09 -12.32 -1.32
CA VAL A 160 -16.95 -10.97 -0.74
C VAL A 160 -18.06 -10.62 0.25
N GLY A 161 -18.98 -11.53 0.54
CA GLY A 161 -20.06 -11.37 1.52
C GLY A 161 -21.16 -10.41 1.09
N ILE A 162 -21.54 -10.39 -0.17
CA ILE A 162 -22.76 -9.72 -0.65
C ILE A 162 -23.97 -10.58 -0.24
N PRO A 163 -24.90 -10.07 0.58
CA PRO A 163 -26.07 -10.84 1.00
C PRO A 163 -27.03 -11.05 -0.18
N ASN A 164 -27.77 -12.16 -0.17
CA ASN A 164 -28.80 -12.44 -1.19
C ASN A 164 -28.30 -12.15 -2.62
N VAL A 165 -27.25 -12.85 -3.04
CA VAL A 165 -26.60 -12.68 -4.36
C VAL A 165 -27.59 -12.68 -5.52
N PRO A 166 -28.62 -13.58 -5.59
CA PRO A 166 -29.61 -13.59 -6.68
C PRO A 166 -30.31 -12.25 -6.88
N ARG A 167 -30.53 -11.51 -5.80
CA ARG A 167 -31.16 -10.18 -5.84
C ARG A 167 -30.15 -9.09 -6.16
N HIS A 168 -29.04 -9.01 -5.40
CA HIS A 168 -28.11 -7.89 -5.48
C HIS A 168 -27.29 -7.88 -6.78
N LYS A 169 -27.04 -9.02 -7.43
CA LYS A 169 -26.38 -9.06 -8.74
C LYS A 169 -27.13 -8.27 -9.84
N THR A 170 -28.44 -8.04 -9.65
CA THR A 170 -29.26 -7.28 -10.59
C THR A 170 -29.31 -5.77 -10.29
N TYR A 171 -28.74 -5.33 -9.18
CA TYR A 171 -28.73 -3.94 -8.75
C TYR A 171 -27.70 -3.11 -9.52
N TYR A 172 -28.01 -1.82 -9.61
CA TYR A 172 -27.06 -0.81 -10.08
C TYR A 172 -26.23 -0.27 -8.91
N PRO A 173 -25.03 0.30 -9.14
CA PRO A 173 -24.18 0.82 -8.06
C PRO A 173 -24.91 1.77 -7.09
N HIS A 174 -25.73 2.68 -7.60
CA HIS A 174 -26.49 3.66 -6.79
C HIS A 174 -27.56 3.03 -5.88
N GLN A 175 -27.89 1.74 -6.06
CA GLN A 175 -28.84 0.99 -5.22
C GLN A 175 -28.13 0.24 -4.07
N LEU A 176 -26.80 0.30 -4.01
CA LEU A 176 -25.96 -0.36 -3.01
C LEU A 176 -25.38 0.67 -2.03
N SER A 177 -25.05 0.21 -0.82
CA SER A 177 -24.27 1.02 0.11
C SER A 177 -22.81 1.15 -0.38
N GLY A 178 -22.06 2.15 0.11
CA GLY A 178 -20.64 2.33 -0.22
C GLY A 178 -19.82 1.07 0.07
N GLY A 179 -20.03 0.44 1.23
CA GLY A 179 -19.36 -0.82 1.56
C GLY A 179 -19.73 -1.99 0.65
N MET A 180 -20.97 -2.05 0.14
CA MET A 180 -21.36 -3.05 -0.85
C MET A 180 -20.72 -2.76 -2.21
N CYS A 181 -20.66 -1.51 -2.65
CA CYS A 181 -19.91 -1.13 -3.87
C CYS A 181 -18.44 -1.49 -3.77
N GLN A 182 -17.82 -1.28 -2.60
CA GLN A 182 -16.43 -1.67 -2.33
C GLN A 182 -16.25 -3.20 -2.46
N ARG A 183 -17.16 -3.99 -1.89
CA ARG A 183 -17.13 -5.46 -2.03
C ARG A 183 -17.29 -5.91 -3.48
N VAL A 184 -18.17 -5.26 -4.25
CA VAL A 184 -18.32 -5.51 -5.69
C VAL A 184 -17.02 -5.20 -6.44
N MET A 185 -16.34 -4.09 -6.13
CA MET A 185 -15.02 -3.78 -6.72
C MET A 185 -13.97 -4.85 -6.39
N ILE A 186 -13.94 -5.32 -5.15
CA ILE A 186 -13.05 -6.42 -4.75
C ILE A 186 -13.39 -7.69 -5.54
N ALA A 187 -14.68 -8.04 -5.67
CA ALA A 187 -15.11 -9.18 -6.49
C ALA A 187 -14.66 -9.05 -7.95
N MET A 188 -14.76 -7.86 -8.55
CA MET A 188 -14.25 -7.60 -9.89
C MET A 188 -12.72 -7.75 -9.98
N ALA A 189 -12.00 -7.20 -9.02
CA ALA A 189 -10.54 -7.31 -8.97
C ALA A 189 -10.07 -8.78 -8.85
N LEU A 190 -10.85 -9.62 -8.19
CA LEU A 190 -10.54 -11.05 -7.98
C LEU A 190 -11.09 -11.97 -9.08
N ALA A 191 -11.79 -11.42 -10.07
CA ALA A 191 -12.47 -12.19 -11.11
C ALA A 191 -11.55 -13.22 -11.78
N CYS A 192 -10.30 -12.84 -12.00
CA CYS A 192 -9.30 -13.62 -12.73
C CYS A 192 -8.23 -14.26 -11.85
N LYS A 193 -8.40 -14.26 -10.53
CA LYS A 193 -7.40 -14.76 -9.56
C LYS A 193 -6.02 -14.12 -9.78
N PRO A 194 -5.89 -12.81 -9.64
CA PRO A 194 -4.64 -12.10 -9.88
C PRO A 194 -3.54 -12.57 -8.93
N LYS A 195 -2.28 -12.34 -9.30
CA LYS A 195 -1.10 -12.59 -8.48
C LYS A 195 -0.68 -11.35 -7.69
N LEU A 196 -1.12 -10.16 -8.14
CA LEU A 196 -0.86 -8.87 -7.49
C LEU A 196 -2.14 -8.05 -7.43
N LEU A 197 -2.48 -7.59 -6.24
CA LEU A 197 -3.54 -6.62 -5.97
C LEU A 197 -2.93 -5.30 -5.53
N ILE A 198 -3.24 -4.22 -6.23
CA ILE A 198 -2.94 -2.85 -5.80
C ILE A 198 -4.23 -2.25 -5.25
N ALA A 199 -4.25 -1.92 -3.96
CA ALA A 199 -5.41 -1.36 -3.29
C ALA A 199 -5.11 0.09 -2.88
N ASP A 200 -5.63 1.06 -3.63
CA ASP A 200 -5.42 2.49 -3.38
C ASP A 200 -6.51 3.03 -2.46
N GLU A 201 -6.18 3.20 -1.20
CA GLU A 201 -7.07 3.65 -0.12
C GLU A 201 -8.45 2.93 -0.09
N PRO A 202 -8.48 1.59 -0.13
CA PRO A 202 -9.71 0.83 -0.36
C PRO A 202 -10.72 0.90 0.80
N THR A 203 -10.35 1.50 1.92
CA THR A 203 -11.20 1.63 3.12
C THR A 203 -11.55 3.08 3.45
N THR A 204 -11.11 4.04 2.65
CA THR A 204 -11.42 5.46 2.85
C THR A 204 -12.93 5.69 2.73
N ALA A 205 -13.49 6.50 3.63
CA ALA A 205 -14.92 6.80 3.76
C ALA A 205 -15.84 5.62 4.14
N LEU A 206 -15.29 4.51 4.64
CA LEU A 206 -16.05 3.42 5.25
C LEU A 206 -16.09 3.58 6.77
N ASP A 207 -17.16 3.09 7.39
CA ASP A 207 -17.20 2.97 8.84
C ASP A 207 -16.23 1.88 9.34
N VAL A 208 -15.80 2.00 10.61
CA VAL A 208 -14.77 1.13 11.22
C VAL A 208 -15.13 -0.36 11.11
N THR A 209 -16.41 -0.69 11.22
CA THR A 209 -16.87 -2.09 11.17
C THR A 209 -16.70 -2.67 9.76
N ILE A 210 -17.11 -1.92 8.74
CA ILE A 210 -16.96 -2.32 7.33
C ILE A 210 -15.49 -2.35 6.94
N GLN A 211 -14.68 -1.36 7.39
CA GLN A 211 -13.23 -1.36 7.20
C GLN A 211 -12.60 -2.66 7.72
N ALA A 212 -12.87 -3.04 8.97
CA ALA A 212 -12.34 -4.28 9.55
C ALA A 212 -12.77 -5.54 8.76
N GLN A 213 -13.99 -5.57 8.24
CA GLN A 213 -14.47 -6.67 7.39
C GLN A 213 -13.73 -6.74 6.05
N ILE A 214 -13.47 -5.60 5.41
CA ILE A 214 -12.72 -5.52 4.14
C ILE A 214 -11.26 -5.95 4.35
N LEU A 215 -10.62 -5.51 5.45
CA LEU A 215 -9.24 -5.90 5.75
C LEU A 215 -9.11 -7.41 5.98
N ARG A 216 -10.04 -8.01 6.73
CA ARG A 216 -10.09 -9.47 6.91
C ARG A 216 -10.26 -10.19 5.59
N LEU A 217 -11.20 -9.73 4.75
CA LEU A 217 -11.44 -10.30 3.43
C LEU A 217 -10.15 -10.28 2.58
N ILE A 218 -9.44 -9.15 2.52
CA ILE A 218 -8.19 -9.05 1.75
C ILE A 218 -7.13 -10.01 2.30
N ARG A 219 -7.01 -10.14 3.64
CA ARG A 219 -6.07 -11.05 4.28
C ARG A 219 -6.40 -12.53 4.01
N ASP A 220 -7.67 -12.90 4.10
CA ASP A 220 -8.14 -14.26 3.82
C ASP A 220 -7.80 -14.63 2.37
N LEU A 221 -8.07 -13.73 1.43
CA LEU A 221 -7.76 -13.88 0.01
C LEU A 221 -6.24 -13.91 -0.28
N GLN A 222 -5.46 -13.11 0.43
CA GLN A 222 -4.00 -13.15 0.36
C GLN A 222 -3.48 -14.54 0.72
N THR A 223 -4.00 -15.11 1.81
CA THR A 223 -3.59 -16.44 2.27
C THR A 223 -4.06 -17.55 1.34
N GLU A 224 -5.31 -17.48 0.85
CA GLU A 224 -5.91 -18.49 -0.02
C GLU A 224 -5.26 -18.54 -1.41
N LEU A 225 -4.91 -17.37 -1.97
CA LEU A 225 -4.45 -17.22 -3.35
C LEU A 225 -2.93 -17.00 -3.47
N ASP A 226 -2.18 -16.96 -2.37
CA ASP A 226 -0.77 -16.49 -2.31
C ASP A 226 -0.61 -15.12 -2.99
N LEU A 227 -1.61 -14.25 -2.78
CA LEU A 227 -1.75 -12.97 -3.43
C LEU A 227 -0.76 -11.95 -2.86
N ALA A 228 0.05 -11.33 -3.71
CA ALA A 228 0.83 -10.16 -3.33
C ALA A 228 -0.07 -8.93 -3.26
N VAL A 229 0.14 -8.07 -2.26
CA VAL A 229 -0.69 -6.87 -2.07
C VAL A 229 0.18 -5.62 -1.93
N VAL A 230 -0.12 -4.58 -2.71
CA VAL A 230 0.30 -3.21 -2.44
C VAL A 230 -0.89 -2.48 -1.85
N PHE A 231 -0.79 -2.06 -0.62
CA PHE A 231 -1.87 -1.39 0.09
C PHE A 231 -1.50 0.06 0.38
N VAL A 232 -2.19 0.99 -0.24
CA VAL A 232 -2.00 2.43 -0.01
C VAL A 232 -2.97 2.89 1.06
N THR A 233 -2.46 3.54 2.10
CA THR A 233 -3.28 4.10 3.17
C THR A 233 -2.56 5.25 3.88
N HIS A 234 -3.32 6.08 4.57
CA HIS A 234 -2.81 7.04 5.55
C HIS A 234 -3.10 6.59 7.00
N ASP A 235 -3.81 5.47 7.18
CA ASP A 235 -4.14 4.92 8.50
C ASP A 235 -3.11 3.88 8.95
N LEU A 236 -2.26 4.28 9.90
CA LEU A 236 -1.27 3.38 10.51
C LEU A 236 -1.90 2.24 11.32
N GLY A 237 -3.18 2.32 11.71
CA GLY A 237 -3.91 1.22 12.35
C GLY A 237 -4.10 0.07 11.38
N VAL A 238 -4.50 0.41 10.16
CA VAL A 238 -4.60 -0.54 9.05
C VAL A 238 -3.24 -1.16 8.75
N VAL A 239 -2.18 -0.34 8.69
CA VAL A 239 -0.81 -0.83 8.44
C VAL A 239 -0.39 -1.86 9.48
N ALA A 240 -0.59 -1.59 10.77
CA ALA A 240 -0.24 -2.51 11.85
C ALA A 240 -1.01 -3.84 11.77
N GLU A 241 -2.20 -3.83 11.14
CA GLU A 241 -3.03 -5.03 11.00
C GLU A 241 -2.63 -5.92 9.82
N ILE A 242 -2.24 -5.35 8.66
CA ILE A 242 -2.13 -6.12 7.42
C ILE A 242 -0.72 -6.16 6.80
N ALA A 243 0.20 -5.26 7.19
CA ALA A 243 1.47 -5.11 6.51
C ALA A 243 2.51 -6.16 6.94
N ASP A 244 3.25 -6.71 5.97
CA ASP A 244 4.53 -7.38 6.21
C ASP A 244 5.67 -6.35 6.15
N HIS A 245 5.62 -5.48 5.13
CA HIS A 245 6.57 -4.40 4.91
C HIS A 245 5.86 -3.06 4.74
N VAL A 246 6.55 -1.99 5.11
CA VAL A 246 6.04 -0.61 5.03
C VAL A 246 7.04 0.27 4.33
N ALA A 247 6.57 1.13 3.43
CA ALA A 247 7.33 2.23 2.86
C ALA A 247 6.62 3.55 3.18
N VAL A 248 7.31 4.42 3.91
CA VAL A 248 6.82 5.75 4.27
C VAL A 248 7.24 6.74 3.21
N MET A 249 6.27 7.39 2.58
CA MET A 249 6.48 8.37 1.53
C MET A 249 6.22 9.80 2.03
N TYR A 250 7.12 10.70 1.68
CA TYR A 250 6.97 12.14 1.91
C TYR A 250 7.40 12.92 0.67
N SER A 251 6.52 13.79 0.17
CA SER A 251 6.79 14.68 -0.96
C SER A 251 7.50 13.98 -2.13
N GLY A 252 6.93 12.86 -2.61
CA GLY A 252 7.41 12.10 -3.77
C GLY A 252 8.59 11.16 -3.53
N LYS A 253 9.09 11.04 -2.31
CA LYS A 253 10.24 10.17 -1.97
C LYS A 253 9.86 9.15 -0.90
N VAL A 254 10.48 7.98 -0.93
CA VAL A 254 10.50 7.06 0.23
C VAL A 254 11.51 7.60 1.24
N VAL A 255 11.06 7.86 2.46
CA VAL A 255 11.89 8.41 3.53
C VAL A 255 12.29 7.34 4.54
N GLU A 256 11.51 6.29 4.70
CA GLU A 256 11.83 5.13 5.52
C GLU A 256 11.12 3.88 5.00
N THR A 257 11.76 2.72 5.06
CA THR A 257 11.15 1.43 4.71
C THR A 257 11.73 0.31 5.56
N GLY A 258 10.91 -0.71 5.87
CA GLY A 258 11.30 -1.86 6.67
C GLY A 258 10.13 -2.79 6.95
N SER A 259 10.36 -3.83 7.75
CA SER A 259 9.26 -4.64 8.27
C SER A 259 8.33 -3.81 9.15
N VAL A 260 7.07 -4.20 9.25
CA VAL A 260 6.08 -3.50 10.09
C VAL A 260 6.57 -3.39 11.53
N ASP A 261 7.07 -4.48 12.11
CA ASP A 261 7.56 -4.50 13.50
C ASP A 261 8.72 -3.52 13.70
N ALA A 262 9.75 -3.56 12.83
CA ALA A 262 10.91 -2.67 12.95
C ALA A 262 10.51 -1.19 12.83
N LEU A 263 9.56 -0.88 11.95
CA LEU A 263 9.11 0.50 11.75
C LEU A 263 8.29 1.01 12.93
N PHE A 264 7.44 0.16 13.55
CA PHE A 264 6.62 0.54 14.69
C PHE A 264 7.42 0.61 15.99
N ASP A 265 8.35 -0.33 16.21
CA ASP A 265 9.16 -0.39 17.43
C ASP A 265 10.28 0.66 17.41
N HIS A 266 10.88 0.92 16.25
CA HIS A 266 12.07 1.75 16.11
C HIS A 266 12.00 2.72 14.91
N PRO A 267 10.97 3.57 14.81
CA PRO A 267 10.88 4.55 13.73
C PRO A 267 12.09 5.46 13.74
N SER A 268 12.82 5.51 12.63
CA SER A 268 14.12 6.20 12.56
C SER A 268 14.00 7.60 11.96
N HIS A 269 13.12 7.79 10.94
CA HIS A 269 12.91 9.09 10.32
C HIS A 269 12.03 10.00 11.19
N PRO A 270 12.36 11.29 11.37
CA PRO A 270 11.55 12.22 12.16
C PRO A 270 10.09 12.34 11.68
N TYR A 271 9.84 12.26 10.37
CA TYR A 271 8.50 12.25 9.81
C TYR A 271 7.72 10.99 10.21
N THR A 272 8.33 9.81 10.16
CA THR A 272 7.70 8.55 10.59
C THR A 272 7.30 8.61 12.06
N ARG A 273 8.20 9.13 12.92
CA ARG A 273 7.90 9.35 14.36
C ARG A 273 6.72 10.32 14.55
N ALA A 274 6.71 11.41 13.79
CA ALA A 274 5.64 12.40 13.86
C ALA A 274 4.29 11.82 13.40
N LEU A 275 4.27 11.01 12.32
CA LEU A 275 3.08 10.29 11.89
C LEU A 275 2.56 9.33 12.98
N MET A 276 3.45 8.59 13.64
CA MET A 276 3.07 7.68 14.72
C MET A 276 2.54 8.42 15.93
N ASN A 277 3.13 9.54 16.30
CA ASN A 277 2.71 10.36 17.43
C ASN A 277 1.38 11.11 17.19
N SER A 278 0.99 11.29 15.93
CA SER A 278 -0.30 11.93 15.58
C SER A 278 -1.49 10.98 15.70
N ARG A 279 -1.28 9.67 15.96
CA ARG A 279 -2.36 8.69 16.14
C ARG A 279 -3.09 8.85 17.47
N ILE A 280 -4.39 8.54 17.43
CA ILE A 280 -5.18 8.19 18.61
C ILE A 280 -4.89 6.72 18.92
N GLY A 281 -4.02 6.42 19.88
CA GLY A 281 -3.57 5.05 20.19
C GLY A 281 -3.92 4.57 21.59
N PHE A 282 -3.98 3.24 21.78
CA PHE A 282 -4.04 2.58 23.08
C PHE A 282 -2.81 2.98 23.91
N GLY A 283 -3.03 3.36 25.18
CA GLY A 283 -1.97 3.74 26.11
C GLY A 283 -1.76 5.26 26.27
N ARG A 284 -2.46 6.09 25.50
CA ARG A 284 -2.38 7.54 25.66
C ARG A 284 -3.20 8.00 26.86
N VAL A 285 -2.63 8.90 27.68
CA VAL A 285 -3.35 9.51 28.80
C VAL A 285 -4.49 10.38 28.26
N PRO A 286 -5.76 10.18 28.68
CA PRO A 286 -6.87 11.04 28.30
C PRO A 286 -6.55 12.51 28.58
N GLY A 287 -6.86 13.42 27.65
CA GLY A 287 -6.58 14.85 27.78
C GLY A 287 -5.22 15.32 27.27
N THR A 288 -4.32 14.42 26.84
CA THR A 288 -3.07 14.84 26.18
C THR A 288 -3.37 15.33 24.76
N PRO A 289 -2.97 16.56 24.34
CA PRO A 289 -3.20 17.06 23.00
C PRO A 289 -2.56 16.17 21.94
N LEU A 290 -3.24 15.96 20.81
CA LEU A 290 -2.65 15.30 19.64
C LEU A 290 -1.51 16.16 19.11
N GLN A 291 -0.35 15.55 18.90
CA GLN A 291 0.78 16.22 18.27
C GLN A 291 0.56 16.19 16.73
N ALA A 292 -0.09 17.23 16.21
CA ALA A 292 -0.19 17.40 14.76
C ALA A 292 1.19 17.73 14.19
N ILE A 293 1.48 17.22 12.98
CA ILE A 293 2.70 17.60 12.25
C ILE A 293 2.49 19.04 11.77
N ALA A 294 3.27 19.99 12.32
CA ALA A 294 3.15 21.40 11.99
C ALA A 294 3.44 21.66 10.50
N GLY A 295 2.76 22.66 9.94
CA GLY A 295 2.92 23.08 8.54
C GLY A 295 2.24 22.14 7.54
N THR A 296 2.48 22.36 6.25
CA THR A 296 1.90 21.60 5.13
C THR A 296 2.99 20.92 4.32
N VAL A 297 2.64 19.83 3.61
CA VAL A 297 3.55 19.21 2.64
C VAL A 297 3.87 20.20 1.53
N PRO A 298 5.15 20.46 1.21
CA PRO A 298 5.50 21.37 0.13
C PRO A 298 4.98 20.84 -1.20
N SER A 299 4.45 21.75 -2.03
CA SER A 299 4.10 21.38 -3.40
C SER A 299 5.32 20.89 -4.17
N PRO A 300 5.18 20.06 -5.20
CA PRO A 300 6.31 19.53 -5.96
C PRO A 300 7.22 20.64 -6.55
N SER A 301 6.63 21.77 -6.95
CA SER A 301 7.35 22.94 -7.47
C SER A 301 8.04 23.78 -6.39
N ALA A 302 7.59 23.72 -5.14
CA ALA A 302 8.14 24.44 -3.99
C ALA A 302 8.91 23.53 -3.03
N ARG A 303 9.29 22.34 -3.48
CA ARG A 303 10.09 21.41 -2.69
C ARG A 303 11.44 22.04 -2.37
N PRO A 304 11.89 22.07 -1.09
CA PRO A 304 13.20 22.59 -0.72
C PRO A 304 14.31 21.76 -1.35
N GLN A 305 15.43 22.38 -1.60
CA GLN A 305 16.67 21.65 -1.90
C GLN A 305 17.05 20.79 -0.71
N GLY A 306 17.56 19.58 -0.96
CA GLY A 306 17.96 18.64 0.08
C GLY A 306 16.80 17.82 0.66
N CYS A 307 16.73 17.76 1.99
CA CYS A 307 15.68 17.01 2.68
C CYS A 307 14.32 17.71 2.57
N ALA A 308 13.36 17.09 1.88
CA ALA A 308 12.03 17.66 1.68
C ALA A 308 11.26 17.90 2.99
N PHE A 309 11.57 17.17 4.05
CA PHE A 309 10.94 17.32 5.37
C PHE A 309 11.60 18.40 6.24
N SER A 310 12.78 18.94 5.87
CA SER A 310 13.54 19.89 6.69
C SER A 310 12.74 21.08 7.21
N PRO A 311 11.78 21.69 6.46
CA PRO A 311 10.99 22.84 6.98
C PRO A 311 10.03 22.50 8.12
N ARG A 312 9.71 21.21 8.29
CA ARG A 312 8.81 20.69 9.33
C ARG A 312 9.51 19.85 10.38
N CYS A 313 10.85 19.68 10.24
CA CYS A 313 11.64 18.79 11.07
C CYS A 313 12.23 19.52 12.27
N ALA A 314 11.91 19.07 13.48
CA ALA A 314 12.51 19.61 14.71
C ALA A 314 14.02 19.35 14.82
N LEU A 315 14.57 18.39 14.04
CA LEU A 315 15.98 18.06 14.00
C LEU A 315 16.71 18.67 12.78
N ALA A 316 16.07 19.62 12.07
CA ALA A 316 16.68 20.23 10.89
C ALA A 316 18.02 20.92 11.22
N SER A 317 19.02 20.70 10.37
CA SER A 317 20.36 21.29 10.51
C SER A 317 20.94 21.65 9.14
N ALA A 318 22.12 22.23 9.11
CA ALA A 318 22.82 22.56 7.87
C ALA A 318 23.06 21.36 6.94
N SER A 319 23.21 20.13 7.48
CA SER A 319 23.32 18.93 6.65
C SER A 319 22.07 18.62 5.83
N CYS A 320 20.90 19.09 6.28
CA CYS A 320 19.63 18.87 5.59
C CYS A 320 19.48 19.70 4.29
N THR A 321 20.42 20.57 3.97
CA THR A 321 20.47 21.26 2.66
C THR A 321 20.89 20.33 1.52
N SER A 322 21.44 19.17 1.82
CA SER A 322 21.68 18.08 0.86
C SER A 322 20.61 16.99 0.97
N THR A 323 20.34 16.27 -0.14
CA THR A 323 19.41 15.14 -0.14
C THR A 323 20.02 13.96 0.59
N PRO A 324 19.40 13.44 1.67
CA PRO A 324 19.90 12.26 2.35
C PRO A 324 19.74 11.02 1.47
N GLY A 325 20.76 10.17 1.42
CA GLY A 325 20.66 8.83 0.85
C GLY A 325 19.97 7.85 1.80
N MET A 326 19.49 6.73 1.27
CA MET A 326 18.97 5.62 2.06
C MET A 326 20.12 4.90 2.76
N VAL A 327 20.08 4.81 4.07
CA VAL A 327 21.08 4.14 4.90
C VAL A 327 20.41 3.23 5.93
N ALA A 328 21.15 2.26 6.48
CA ALA A 328 20.62 1.35 7.48
C ALA A 328 20.30 2.08 8.79
N GLY A 329 19.06 1.95 9.25
CA GLY A 329 18.57 2.34 10.57
C GLY A 329 18.49 1.14 11.52
N ARG A 330 17.64 1.22 12.55
CA ARG A 330 17.39 0.12 13.49
C ARG A 330 16.34 -0.85 12.91
N GLY A 331 16.78 -1.74 12.00
CA GLY A 331 15.91 -2.68 11.31
C GLY A 331 15.13 -2.09 10.13
N THR A 332 15.35 -0.82 9.81
CA THR A 332 14.76 -0.12 8.67
C THR A 332 15.85 0.47 7.78
N MET A 333 15.50 0.83 6.53
CA MET A 333 16.30 1.71 5.68
C MET A 333 15.71 3.11 5.76
N VAL A 334 16.53 4.15 5.94
CA VAL A 334 16.05 5.51 6.24
C VAL A 334 16.84 6.57 5.48
N ALA A 335 16.14 7.56 4.91
CA ALA A 335 16.73 8.72 4.23
C ALA A 335 16.79 9.91 5.19
N CYS A 336 17.74 9.93 6.13
CA CYS A 336 17.89 10.99 7.12
C CYS A 336 19.37 11.19 7.49
N HIS A 337 19.80 12.45 7.70
CA HIS A 337 21.13 12.79 8.19
C HIS A 337 21.28 12.60 9.72
N HIS A 338 20.15 12.49 10.45
CA HIS A 338 20.10 12.44 11.91
C HIS A 338 19.64 11.08 12.44
N ILE A 339 20.23 9.99 11.91
CA ILE A 339 19.91 8.63 12.36
C ILE A 339 20.43 8.44 13.77
N GLY A 340 19.57 8.03 14.71
CA GLY A 340 19.96 7.76 16.10
C GLY A 340 20.03 8.98 17.01
N ALA A 341 19.83 10.19 16.52
CA ALA A 341 19.61 11.35 17.38
C ALA A 341 18.25 11.18 18.09
N GLY A 342 18.27 10.62 19.29
CA GLY A 342 17.10 10.58 20.16
C GLY A 342 16.68 12.03 20.47
N VAL A 343 15.41 12.35 20.25
CA VAL A 343 14.81 13.48 20.97
C VAL A 343 14.81 13.04 22.44
N SER A 344 15.69 13.63 23.24
CA SER A 344 15.57 13.55 24.69
C SER A 344 14.15 13.99 25.02
N GLN A 345 13.43 13.14 25.72
CA GLN A 345 12.07 13.42 26.22
C GLN A 345 12.05 14.65 27.11
#